data_071c411e73c698c2c54b19ccd2ce5dbe
#
_entry.id   071c411e73c698c2c54b19ccd2ce5dbe
#
_cell.length_a   1.000
_cell.length_b   1.000
_cell.length_c   1.000
_cell.angle_alpha   90.00
_cell.angle_beta   90.00
_cell.angle_gamma   90.00
#
_symmetry.space_group_name_H-M   'P 1'
#
loop_
_entity.id
_entity.type
_entity.pdbx_description
1 polymer ?
#
loop_
_entity_poly.entity_id
_entity_poly.type
_entity_poly.pdbx_seq_one_letter_code
_entity_poly.pdbx_strand_id
1 'polypeptide(L)'
;MAVHAHPDDESSKGAASAARYVAEGVEVLVVTCTGGERGDVLNPGLAHDPAVLADLAAYRRTEMARAAEILGVQQTWLGFHDSGLPEADEEGVVPPLPEGCFALVPLDEATEPLVRLVREFRPHVMTTYDENGGYPHPDHIKTHEISMRAFEAAGDASQFPGTGEPWQPAKLYYHLTFHKARLVALHEACLAEGIESPFAEWLEGWEDKPEDAARLTTRVPCADWFATRDEALKAHATQIDPDGRWFHVPLETQREAWPTEDFQLARSLVPVGEGIEDDLFAGVRPDTATTDVSRSA
;
A
#
# COMPACT_ATOMS: atom_id res chain seq x y z
N MET A 1 3.09 8.48 -6.03
CA MET A 1 4.12 7.90 -5.13
C MET A 1 3.41 7.07 -4.09
N ALA A 2 3.80 5.82 -3.89
CA ALA A 2 3.28 4.95 -2.84
C ALA A 2 4.39 4.71 -1.80
N VAL A 3 4.08 4.89 -0.50
CA VAL A 3 5.06 4.76 0.58
C VAL A 3 4.68 3.57 1.45
N HIS A 4 5.57 2.58 1.52
CA HIS A 4 5.37 1.31 2.19
C HIS A 4 6.49 1.01 3.19
N ALA A 5 6.17 0.25 4.23
CA ALA A 5 7.12 -0.10 5.29
C ALA A 5 8.12 -1.16 4.83
N HIS A 6 7.62 -2.25 4.23
CA HIS A 6 8.40 -3.44 3.90
C HIS A 6 8.25 -3.84 2.42
N PRO A 7 9.19 -4.61 1.87
CA PRO A 7 9.02 -5.28 0.59
C PRO A 7 7.87 -6.30 0.69
N ASP A 8 6.88 -6.25 -0.14
CA ASP A 8 5.63 -6.99 -0.27
C ASP A 8 4.37 -6.15 -0.03
N ASP A 9 4.46 -5.10 0.77
CA ASP A 9 3.34 -4.23 1.08
C ASP A 9 2.75 -3.58 -0.18
N GLU A 10 3.61 -3.15 -1.11
CA GLU A 10 3.21 -2.55 -2.39
C GLU A 10 2.43 -3.54 -3.27
N SER A 11 2.70 -4.84 -3.13
CA SER A 11 2.03 -5.90 -3.88
C SER A 11 0.73 -6.34 -3.21
N SER A 12 0.61 -6.19 -1.90
CA SER A 12 -0.60 -6.51 -1.13
C SER A 12 -1.59 -5.35 -1.03
N LYS A 13 -1.15 -4.11 -1.30
CA LYS A 13 -1.92 -2.87 -1.10
C LYS A 13 -1.71 -1.91 -2.27
N GLY A 14 -2.70 -1.78 -3.16
CA GLY A 14 -2.68 -0.82 -4.27
C GLY A 14 -1.92 -1.27 -5.51
N ALA A 15 -1.50 -2.52 -5.60
CA ALA A 15 -0.72 -3.06 -6.71
C ALA A 15 -1.45 -3.02 -8.06
N ALA A 16 -2.72 -3.46 -8.09
CA ALA A 16 -3.52 -3.46 -9.30
C ALA A 16 -3.81 -2.03 -9.79
N SER A 17 -4.07 -1.11 -8.86
CA SER A 17 -4.20 0.33 -9.17
C SER A 17 -2.90 0.91 -9.72
N ALA A 18 -1.75 0.57 -9.12
CA ALA A 18 -0.44 1.02 -9.60
C ALA A 18 -0.17 0.53 -11.03
N ALA A 19 -0.41 -0.76 -11.30
CA ALA A 19 -0.25 -1.35 -12.64
C ALA A 19 -1.22 -0.71 -13.67
N ARG A 20 -2.47 -0.42 -13.28
CA ARG A 20 -3.41 0.33 -14.09
C ARG A 20 -2.86 1.71 -14.45
N TYR A 21 -2.41 2.48 -13.44
CA TYR A 21 -1.89 3.83 -13.69
C TYR A 21 -0.63 3.82 -14.56
N VAL A 22 0.26 2.83 -14.39
CA VAL A 22 1.41 2.65 -15.30
C VAL A 22 0.94 2.40 -16.73
N ALA A 23 -0.06 1.54 -16.95
CA ALA A 23 -0.63 1.28 -18.26
C ALA A 23 -1.29 2.52 -18.88
N GLU A 24 -1.79 3.45 -18.06
CA GLU A 24 -2.31 4.76 -18.48
C GLU A 24 -1.21 5.81 -18.73
N GLY A 25 0.07 5.45 -18.55
CA GLY A 25 1.22 6.35 -18.76
C GLY A 25 1.55 7.24 -17.56
N VAL A 26 1.06 6.91 -16.37
CA VAL A 26 1.44 7.60 -15.13
C VAL A 26 2.77 7.04 -14.63
N GLU A 27 3.69 7.91 -14.24
CA GLU A 27 4.91 7.52 -13.53
C GLU A 27 4.56 7.17 -12.08
N VAL A 28 4.85 5.93 -11.67
CA VAL A 28 4.61 5.43 -10.32
C VAL A 28 5.94 5.13 -9.65
N LEU A 29 6.18 5.73 -8.47
CA LEU A 29 7.32 5.43 -7.61
C LEU A 29 6.83 4.78 -6.33
N VAL A 30 7.33 3.57 -6.05
CA VAL A 30 7.21 2.87 -4.78
C VAL A 30 8.41 3.22 -3.91
N VAL A 31 8.16 3.70 -2.70
CA VAL A 31 9.16 3.98 -1.67
C VAL A 31 9.03 2.96 -0.58
N THR A 32 10.06 2.17 -0.33
CA THR A 32 10.10 1.14 0.72
C THR A 32 11.00 1.62 1.86
N CYS A 33 10.47 1.67 3.09
CA CYS A 33 11.17 2.27 4.22
C CYS A 33 12.31 1.39 4.75
N THR A 34 12.06 0.08 4.90
CA THR A 34 13.01 -0.89 5.48
C THR A 34 13.25 -2.08 4.57
N GLY A 35 14.23 -2.91 4.87
CA GLY A 35 14.51 -4.15 4.12
C GLY A 35 13.66 -5.34 4.55
N GLY A 36 12.83 -5.22 5.60
CA GLY A 36 12.05 -6.32 6.16
C GLY A 36 12.93 -7.42 6.76
N GLU A 37 14.12 -7.08 7.22
CA GLU A 37 15.15 -8.02 7.68
C GLU A 37 14.81 -8.75 8.98
N ARG A 38 13.77 -8.29 9.70
CA ARG A 38 13.28 -8.92 10.93
C ARG A 38 12.00 -9.72 10.74
N GLY A 39 11.50 -9.79 9.49
CA GLY A 39 10.35 -10.62 9.17
C GLY A 39 10.70 -12.11 9.14
N ASP A 40 9.70 -12.94 9.35
CA ASP A 40 9.81 -14.39 9.20
C ASP A 40 9.75 -14.81 7.73
N VAL A 41 10.22 -16.01 7.43
CA VAL A 41 9.99 -16.67 6.14
C VAL A 41 8.65 -17.39 6.20
N LEU A 42 7.62 -16.78 5.61
CA LEU A 42 6.25 -17.28 5.70
C LEU A 42 5.94 -18.40 4.70
N ASN A 43 6.77 -18.58 3.67
CA ASN A 43 6.65 -19.67 2.71
C ASN A 43 7.33 -20.93 3.26
N PRO A 44 6.56 -22.00 3.57
CA PRO A 44 7.16 -23.24 4.09
C PRO A 44 8.21 -23.87 3.18
N GLY A 45 8.07 -23.67 1.86
CA GLY A 45 9.03 -24.18 0.86
C GLY A 45 10.41 -23.51 0.92
N LEU A 46 10.50 -22.32 1.51
CA LEU A 46 11.73 -21.52 1.62
C LEU A 46 12.24 -21.38 3.06
N ALA A 47 11.50 -21.86 4.06
CA ALA A 47 11.84 -21.70 5.47
C ALA A 47 13.23 -22.26 5.87
N HIS A 48 13.75 -23.17 5.08
CA HIS A 48 15.07 -23.80 5.31
C HIS A 48 16.05 -23.59 4.15
N ASP A 49 15.75 -22.68 3.21
CA ASP A 49 16.65 -22.38 2.09
C ASP A 49 17.90 -21.66 2.62
N PRO A 50 19.12 -22.24 2.41
CA PRO A 50 20.34 -21.62 2.91
C PRO A 50 20.62 -20.22 2.33
N ALA A 51 20.17 -19.92 1.12
CA ALA A 51 20.37 -18.61 0.50
C ALA A 51 19.47 -17.55 1.16
N VAL A 52 18.24 -17.91 1.52
CA VAL A 52 17.31 -17.06 2.25
C VAL A 52 17.82 -16.79 3.67
N LEU A 53 18.25 -17.86 4.38
CA LEU A 53 18.73 -17.76 5.76
C LEU A 53 20.07 -17.03 5.89
N ALA A 54 20.88 -16.99 4.82
CA ALA A 54 22.18 -16.30 4.84
C ALA A 54 22.03 -14.77 4.88
N ASP A 55 21.08 -14.22 4.14
CA ASP A 55 20.80 -12.77 4.10
C ASP A 55 19.39 -12.53 3.57
N LEU A 56 18.41 -12.54 4.47
CA LEU A 56 16.99 -12.33 4.16
C LEU A 56 16.75 -10.96 3.51
N ALA A 57 17.42 -9.91 4.00
CA ALA A 57 17.25 -8.56 3.44
C ALA A 57 17.75 -8.49 2.00
N ALA A 58 18.91 -9.07 1.68
CA ALA A 58 19.40 -9.12 0.30
C ALA A 58 18.46 -9.95 -0.59
N TYR A 59 17.93 -11.07 -0.09
CA TYR A 59 17.00 -11.90 -0.83
C TYR A 59 15.70 -11.12 -1.13
N ARG A 60 15.08 -10.50 -0.13
CA ARG A 60 13.87 -9.66 -0.29
C ARG A 60 14.09 -8.46 -1.22
N ARG A 61 15.30 -7.94 -1.33
CA ARG A 61 15.63 -6.91 -2.34
C ARG A 61 15.50 -7.46 -3.78
N THR A 62 15.86 -8.71 -4.02
CA THR A 62 15.68 -9.33 -5.35
C THR A 62 14.22 -9.61 -5.65
N GLU A 63 13.44 -10.00 -4.64
CA GLU A 63 12.00 -10.19 -4.74
C GLU A 63 11.30 -8.86 -5.08
N MET A 64 11.62 -7.80 -4.34
CA MET A 64 11.10 -6.45 -4.59
C MET A 64 11.43 -5.94 -6.00
N ALA A 65 12.67 -6.15 -6.47
CA ALA A 65 13.06 -5.75 -7.81
C ALA A 65 12.22 -6.48 -8.88
N ARG A 66 11.92 -7.78 -8.66
CA ARG A 66 11.06 -8.55 -9.53
C ARG A 66 9.60 -8.10 -9.49
N ALA A 67 9.06 -7.81 -8.31
CA ALA A 67 7.72 -7.27 -8.15
C ALA A 67 7.57 -5.91 -8.86
N ALA A 68 8.54 -5.01 -8.68
CA ALA A 68 8.57 -3.70 -9.34
C ALA A 68 8.60 -3.84 -10.88
N GLU A 69 9.37 -4.80 -11.42
CA GLU A 69 9.38 -5.09 -12.86
C GLU A 69 8.01 -5.56 -13.37
N ILE A 70 7.34 -6.46 -12.63
CA ILE A 70 6.00 -6.98 -12.97
C ILE A 70 4.97 -5.85 -12.97
N LEU A 71 5.00 -4.99 -11.96
CA LEU A 71 4.08 -3.85 -11.84
C LEU A 71 4.42 -2.71 -12.81
N GLY A 72 5.64 -2.68 -13.36
CA GLY A 72 6.14 -1.60 -14.22
C GLY A 72 6.43 -0.30 -13.47
N VAL A 73 6.63 -0.36 -12.16
CA VAL A 73 6.86 0.80 -11.29
C VAL A 73 8.34 1.06 -11.07
N GLN A 74 8.69 2.32 -10.77
CA GLN A 74 9.99 2.66 -10.19
C GLN A 74 9.97 2.30 -8.69
N GLN A 75 11.13 1.94 -8.13
CA GLN A 75 11.26 1.60 -6.71
C GLN A 75 12.51 2.23 -6.11
N THR A 76 12.41 2.68 -4.87
CA THR A 76 13.54 3.19 -4.09
C THR A 76 13.43 2.83 -2.60
N TRP A 77 14.56 2.82 -1.90
CA TRP A 77 14.67 2.49 -0.48
C TRP A 77 15.00 3.72 0.34
N LEU A 78 14.35 3.88 1.51
CA LEU A 78 14.79 4.88 2.50
C LEU A 78 15.97 4.37 3.32
N GLY A 79 16.14 3.06 3.46
CA GLY A 79 17.30 2.42 4.08
C GLY A 79 17.27 2.38 5.60
N PHE A 80 16.12 2.49 6.23
CA PHE A 80 15.94 2.28 7.65
C PHE A 80 16.00 0.80 8.01
N HIS A 81 16.28 0.50 9.28
CA HIS A 81 16.25 -0.85 9.82
C HIS A 81 14.84 -1.22 10.29
N ASP A 82 14.39 -2.39 9.89
CA ASP A 82 13.11 -2.97 10.31
C ASP A 82 13.00 -3.06 11.84
N SER A 83 11.84 -2.69 12.36
CA SER A 83 11.55 -2.74 13.81
C SER A 83 11.14 -4.12 14.29
N GLY A 84 10.69 -4.97 13.37
CA GLY A 84 9.99 -6.21 13.67
C GLY A 84 8.61 -5.96 14.26
N LEU A 85 7.86 -7.04 14.43
CA LEU A 85 6.57 -7.03 15.12
C LEU A 85 6.75 -7.74 16.49
N PRO A 86 6.95 -6.99 17.57
CA PRO A 86 7.17 -7.62 18.89
C PRO A 86 5.88 -8.29 19.36
N GLU A 87 5.97 -9.57 19.68
CA GLU A 87 4.89 -10.34 20.28
C GLU A 87 5.05 -10.39 21.80
N ALA A 88 3.91 -10.39 22.51
CA ALA A 88 3.93 -10.56 23.96
C ALA A 88 4.41 -11.98 24.33
N ASP A 89 5.23 -12.08 25.35
CA ASP A 89 5.63 -13.36 25.93
C ASP A 89 4.47 -14.07 26.66
N GLU A 90 4.74 -15.24 27.27
CA GLU A 90 3.74 -16.03 28.02
C GLU A 90 3.16 -15.26 29.22
N GLU A 91 3.88 -14.29 29.77
CA GLU A 91 3.47 -13.40 30.84
C GLU A 91 2.71 -12.16 30.34
N GLY A 92 2.56 -11.98 29.02
CA GLY A 92 1.90 -10.84 28.39
C GLY A 92 2.79 -9.59 28.28
N VAL A 93 4.11 -9.72 28.45
CA VAL A 93 5.07 -8.62 28.34
C VAL A 93 5.55 -8.48 26.91
N VAL A 94 5.32 -7.31 26.31
CA VAL A 94 5.84 -6.98 24.98
C VAL A 94 7.29 -6.51 25.11
N PRO A 95 8.25 -7.16 24.43
CA PRO A 95 9.64 -6.74 24.47
C PRO A 95 9.84 -5.33 23.89
N PRO A 96 10.85 -4.58 24.32
CA PRO A 96 11.16 -3.28 23.74
C PRO A 96 11.60 -3.45 22.27
N LEU A 97 11.30 -2.43 21.46
CA LEU A 97 11.80 -2.37 20.09
C LEU A 97 13.33 -2.33 20.04
N PRO A 98 13.95 -2.91 19.00
CA PRO A 98 15.41 -2.89 18.82
C PRO A 98 15.95 -1.47 18.72
N GLU A 99 17.10 -1.22 19.34
CA GLU A 99 17.77 0.07 19.22
C GLU A 99 18.12 0.40 17.77
N GLY A 100 17.88 1.64 17.34
CA GLY A 100 18.16 2.12 15.98
C GLY A 100 17.18 1.64 14.91
N CYS A 101 16.10 0.93 15.28
CA CYS A 101 15.06 0.55 14.32
C CYS A 101 14.23 1.75 13.87
N PHE A 102 13.54 1.60 12.73
CA PHE A 102 12.80 2.65 12.04
C PHE A 102 11.75 3.34 12.93
N ALA A 103 10.98 2.58 13.69
CA ALA A 103 9.95 3.14 14.57
C ALA A 103 10.51 4.06 15.65
N LEU A 104 11.78 3.90 16.07
CA LEU A 104 12.43 4.72 17.08
C LEU A 104 13.19 5.93 16.53
N VAL A 105 13.35 6.06 15.20
CA VAL A 105 13.98 7.24 14.59
C VAL A 105 13.13 8.48 14.85
N PRO A 106 13.71 9.61 15.29
CA PRO A 106 12.97 10.86 15.47
C PRO A 106 12.19 11.24 14.19
N LEU A 107 10.97 11.77 14.35
CA LEU A 107 10.04 11.96 13.22
C LEU A 107 10.65 12.78 12.08
N ASP A 108 11.21 13.95 12.37
CA ASP A 108 11.78 14.81 11.32
C ASP A 108 13.02 14.19 10.66
N GLU A 109 13.83 13.44 11.41
CA GLU A 109 14.98 12.71 10.87
C GLU A 109 14.50 11.59 9.90
N ALA A 110 13.47 10.83 10.29
CA ALA A 110 12.88 9.81 9.44
C ALA A 110 12.14 10.40 8.23
N THR A 111 11.62 11.62 8.34
CA THR A 111 10.85 12.29 7.28
C THR A 111 11.77 12.93 6.22
N GLU A 112 12.95 13.41 6.57
CA GLU A 112 13.83 14.15 5.66
C GLU A 112 14.11 13.43 4.33
N PRO A 113 14.50 12.14 4.30
CA PRO A 113 14.73 11.43 3.05
C PRO A 113 13.46 11.32 2.19
N LEU A 114 12.30 11.19 2.80
CA LEU A 114 11.03 11.16 2.06
C LEU A 114 10.69 12.52 1.47
N VAL A 115 10.91 13.63 2.20
CA VAL A 115 10.73 15.00 1.66
C VAL A 115 11.64 15.22 0.44
N ARG A 116 12.88 14.75 0.50
CA ARG A 116 13.83 14.82 -0.62
C ARG A 116 13.27 14.10 -1.85
N LEU A 117 12.75 12.89 -1.70
CA LEU A 117 12.11 12.12 -2.78
C LEU A 117 10.85 12.81 -3.30
N VAL A 118 10.02 13.38 -2.43
CA VAL A 118 8.81 14.13 -2.86
C VAL A 118 9.21 15.34 -3.72
N ARG A 119 10.24 16.08 -3.32
CA ARG A 119 10.73 17.24 -4.07
C ARG A 119 11.42 16.87 -5.39
N GLU A 120 12.08 15.72 -5.44
CA GLU A 120 12.76 15.20 -6.63
C GLU A 120 11.77 14.61 -7.63
N PHE A 121 10.94 13.66 -7.18
CA PHE A 121 9.97 12.94 -8.04
C PHE A 121 8.74 13.77 -8.40
N ARG A 122 8.37 14.75 -7.53
CA ARG A 122 7.22 15.65 -7.70
C ARG A 122 5.88 14.95 -7.90
N PRO A 123 5.48 14.05 -6.99
CA PRO A 123 4.21 13.33 -7.11
C PRO A 123 3.03 14.28 -6.96
N HIS A 124 2.00 14.09 -7.77
CA HIS A 124 0.72 14.77 -7.62
C HIS A 124 -0.13 14.09 -6.54
N VAL A 125 0.00 12.78 -6.41
CA VAL A 125 -0.75 11.94 -5.47
C VAL A 125 0.23 11.10 -4.68
N MET A 126 -0.02 10.98 -3.37
CA MET A 126 0.67 10.07 -2.47
C MET A 126 -0.30 9.05 -1.89
N THR A 127 0.15 7.82 -1.66
CA THR A 127 -0.57 6.79 -0.92
C THR A 127 0.29 6.23 0.20
N THR A 128 -0.33 5.87 1.33
CA THR A 128 0.34 5.33 2.51
C THR A 128 -0.67 4.56 3.37
N TYR A 129 -0.31 4.16 4.58
CA TYR A 129 -1.21 3.56 5.56
C TYR A 129 -2.03 4.61 6.31
N ASP A 130 -3.08 4.16 6.99
CA ASP A 130 -3.80 4.98 7.96
C ASP A 130 -3.03 5.14 9.28
N GLU A 131 -3.60 5.85 10.23
CA GLU A 131 -3.04 6.13 11.55
C GLU A 131 -2.75 4.89 12.40
N ASN A 132 -3.39 3.76 12.07
CA ASN A 132 -3.19 2.48 12.72
C ASN A 132 -2.24 1.55 11.94
N GLY A 133 -1.68 2.03 10.80
CA GLY A 133 -0.80 1.25 9.93
C GLY A 133 -1.52 0.20 9.07
N GLY A 134 -2.86 0.24 9.00
CA GLY A 134 -3.67 -0.84 8.43
C GLY A 134 -3.76 -2.07 9.35
N TYR A 135 -2.69 -2.37 10.07
CA TYR A 135 -2.59 -3.19 11.29
C TYR A 135 -1.42 -2.65 12.14
N PRO A 136 -1.39 -2.89 13.46
CA PRO A 136 -0.54 -2.14 14.39
C PRO A 136 0.94 -2.57 14.37
N HIS A 137 1.55 -2.63 13.17
CA HIS A 137 2.99 -2.80 13.03
C HIS A 137 3.70 -1.47 13.30
N PRO A 138 4.75 -1.42 14.14
CA PRO A 138 5.46 -0.18 14.46
C PRO A 138 5.95 0.59 13.22
N ASP A 139 6.48 -0.12 12.21
CA ASP A 139 6.97 0.49 10.98
C ASP A 139 5.84 1.00 10.07
N HIS A 140 4.66 0.37 10.07
CA HIS A 140 3.51 0.87 9.33
C HIS A 140 3.00 2.18 9.92
N ILE A 141 2.91 2.25 11.25
CA ILE A 141 2.54 3.49 11.97
C ILE A 141 3.58 4.58 11.69
N LYS A 142 4.87 4.25 11.75
CA LYS A 142 5.95 5.19 11.44
C LYS A 142 5.91 5.66 9.97
N THR A 143 5.60 4.77 9.04
CA THR A 143 5.43 5.10 7.61
C THR A 143 4.26 6.07 7.39
N HIS A 144 3.14 5.85 8.10
CA HIS A 144 2.05 6.83 8.14
C HIS A 144 2.54 8.19 8.63
N GLU A 145 3.21 8.25 9.80
CA GLU A 145 3.68 9.49 10.42
C GLU A 145 4.59 10.29 9.48
N ILE A 146 5.61 9.65 8.89
CA ILE A 146 6.54 10.32 7.97
C ILE A 146 5.86 10.75 6.66
N SER A 147 4.88 9.99 6.16
CA SER A 147 4.15 10.32 4.95
C SER A 147 3.26 11.54 5.14
N MET A 148 2.56 11.61 6.26
CA MET A 148 1.77 12.78 6.65
C MET A 148 2.66 14.01 6.82
N ARG A 149 3.76 13.88 7.54
CA ARG A 149 4.73 14.95 7.78
C ARG A 149 5.38 15.43 6.49
N ALA A 150 5.75 14.52 5.58
CA ALA A 150 6.33 14.87 4.28
C ALA A 150 5.31 15.59 3.39
N PHE A 151 4.06 15.14 3.35
CA PHE A 151 2.99 15.81 2.61
C PHE A 151 2.80 17.27 3.07
N GLU A 152 2.82 17.51 4.38
CA GLU A 152 2.65 18.85 4.97
C GLU A 152 3.86 19.76 4.75
N ALA A 153 5.08 19.20 4.71
CA ALA A 153 6.31 19.96 4.71
C ALA A 153 6.94 20.16 3.33
N ALA A 154 6.71 19.26 2.37
CA ALA A 154 7.46 19.27 1.12
C ALA A 154 7.23 20.52 0.24
N GLY A 155 6.07 21.17 0.40
CA GLY A 155 5.72 22.43 -0.28
C GLY A 155 6.33 23.68 0.34
N ASP A 156 6.88 23.60 1.56
CA ASP A 156 7.42 24.76 2.29
C ASP A 156 8.95 24.79 2.22
N ALA A 157 9.50 25.82 1.56
CA ALA A 157 10.95 26.00 1.42
C ALA A 157 11.69 26.18 2.75
N SER A 158 11.01 26.63 3.81
CA SER A 158 11.60 26.84 5.13
C SER A 158 11.79 25.55 5.91
N GLN A 159 11.10 24.47 5.52
CA GLN A 159 11.20 23.16 6.16
C GLN A 159 12.17 22.24 5.38
N PHE A 160 12.91 21.44 6.09
CA PHE A 160 13.90 20.51 5.53
C PHE A 160 14.83 21.19 4.50
N PRO A 161 15.62 22.21 4.88
CA PRO A 161 16.50 22.94 3.98
C PRO A 161 17.55 21.99 3.36
N GLY A 162 17.84 22.17 2.07
CA GLY A 162 18.83 21.34 1.37
C GLY A 162 18.26 20.02 0.80
N THR A 163 16.94 19.81 0.86
CA THR A 163 16.29 18.61 0.29
C THR A 163 15.70 18.83 -1.12
N GLY A 164 16.02 19.95 -1.77
CA GLY A 164 15.56 20.29 -3.12
C GLY A 164 14.51 21.40 -3.15
N GLU A 165 14.04 21.72 -4.37
CA GLU A 165 13.03 22.75 -4.58
C GLU A 165 11.67 22.28 -4.07
N PRO A 166 10.91 23.16 -3.38
CA PRO A 166 9.61 22.79 -2.83
C PRO A 166 8.65 22.20 -3.87
N TRP A 167 7.94 21.17 -3.47
CA TRP A 167 6.87 20.56 -4.25
C TRP A 167 5.73 20.14 -3.33
N GLN A 168 4.50 20.55 -3.66
CA GLN A 168 3.31 20.20 -2.89
C GLN A 168 2.48 19.15 -3.63
N PRO A 169 2.41 17.90 -3.15
CA PRO A 169 1.44 16.94 -3.64
C PRO A 169 0.01 17.44 -3.45
N ALA A 170 -0.88 17.12 -4.39
CA ALA A 170 -2.27 17.62 -4.36
C ALA A 170 -3.17 16.79 -3.45
N LYS A 171 -2.95 15.47 -3.40
CA LYS A 171 -3.77 14.52 -2.61
C LYS A 171 -2.89 13.49 -1.91
N LEU A 172 -3.37 13.05 -0.74
CA LEU A 172 -2.82 11.90 -0.01
C LEU A 172 -3.96 10.97 0.38
N TYR A 173 -3.76 9.67 0.13
CA TYR A 173 -4.71 8.60 0.42
C TYR A 173 -4.13 7.56 1.35
N TYR A 174 -5.00 6.94 2.14
CA TYR A 174 -4.72 5.70 2.86
C TYR A 174 -5.22 4.50 2.07
N HIS A 175 -4.43 3.43 2.02
CA HIS A 175 -4.90 2.14 1.51
C HIS A 175 -5.98 1.57 2.43
N LEU A 176 -7.09 1.13 1.85
CA LEU A 176 -8.22 0.55 2.56
C LEU A 176 -8.46 -0.88 2.05
N THR A 177 -7.46 -1.75 2.22
CA THR A 177 -7.48 -3.11 1.65
C THR A 177 -8.48 -4.03 2.36
N PHE A 178 -8.52 -3.96 3.70
CA PHE A 178 -9.37 -4.80 4.54
C PHE A 178 -10.46 -3.96 5.19
N HIS A 179 -11.65 -3.93 4.58
CA HIS A 179 -12.83 -3.30 5.16
C HIS A 179 -14.06 -4.19 4.97
N LYS A 180 -15.03 -4.06 5.86
CA LYS A 180 -16.17 -4.98 5.97
C LYS A 180 -16.92 -5.18 4.66
N ALA A 181 -17.25 -4.11 3.95
CA ALA A 181 -18.07 -4.20 2.74
C ALA A 181 -17.41 -5.08 1.66
N ARG A 182 -16.09 -4.95 1.46
CA ARG A 182 -15.33 -5.80 0.53
C ARG A 182 -15.29 -7.26 1.01
N LEU A 183 -14.99 -7.47 2.29
CA LEU A 183 -14.90 -8.83 2.83
C LEU A 183 -16.24 -9.56 2.79
N VAL A 184 -17.36 -8.87 3.06
CA VAL A 184 -18.71 -9.43 2.94
C VAL A 184 -19.02 -9.80 1.50
N ALA A 185 -18.75 -8.90 0.53
CA ALA A 185 -19.01 -9.18 -0.88
C ALA A 185 -18.22 -10.41 -1.39
N LEU A 186 -16.94 -10.52 -1.03
CA LEU A 186 -16.12 -11.67 -1.39
C LEU A 186 -16.55 -12.95 -0.67
N HIS A 187 -16.95 -12.85 0.60
CA HIS A 187 -17.50 -13.98 1.37
C HIS A 187 -18.76 -14.53 0.73
N GLU A 188 -19.73 -13.67 0.43
CA GLU A 188 -20.99 -14.06 -0.20
C GLU A 188 -20.78 -14.68 -1.58
N ALA A 189 -19.85 -14.13 -2.38
CA ALA A 189 -19.50 -14.68 -3.67
C ALA A 189 -18.89 -16.09 -3.56
N CYS A 190 -17.95 -16.31 -2.63
CA CYS A 190 -17.41 -17.64 -2.36
C CYS A 190 -18.50 -18.64 -2.00
N LEU A 191 -19.43 -18.28 -1.10
CA LEU A 191 -20.53 -19.16 -0.70
C LEU A 191 -21.46 -19.48 -1.86
N ALA A 192 -21.75 -18.51 -2.74
CA ALA A 192 -22.59 -18.70 -3.92
C ALA A 192 -21.99 -19.70 -4.92
N GLU A 193 -20.66 -19.76 -5.00
CA GLU A 193 -19.91 -20.69 -5.86
C GLU A 193 -19.57 -22.01 -5.16
N GLY A 194 -19.94 -22.19 -3.88
CA GLY A 194 -19.62 -23.37 -3.08
C GLY A 194 -18.15 -23.46 -2.68
N ILE A 195 -17.46 -22.33 -2.65
CA ILE A 195 -16.07 -22.20 -2.20
C ILE A 195 -16.05 -21.88 -0.70
N GLU A 196 -15.17 -22.52 0.06
CA GLU A 196 -14.96 -22.17 1.45
C GLU A 196 -14.39 -20.73 1.54
N SER A 197 -15.05 -19.87 2.31
CA SER A 197 -14.62 -18.48 2.41
C SER A 197 -13.48 -18.31 3.42
N PRO A 198 -12.35 -17.70 3.04
CA PRO A 198 -11.26 -17.43 3.96
C PRO A 198 -11.57 -16.28 4.95
N PHE A 199 -12.73 -15.63 4.81
CA PHE A 199 -13.13 -14.44 5.57
C PHE A 199 -14.16 -14.73 6.68
N ALA A 200 -14.68 -15.96 6.80
CA ALA A 200 -15.76 -16.28 7.71
C ALA A 200 -15.42 -15.90 9.16
N GLU A 201 -14.28 -16.36 9.68
CA GLU A 201 -13.83 -16.08 11.05
C GLU A 201 -13.62 -14.58 11.30
N TRP A 202 -13.10 -13.85 10.32
CA TRP A 202 -12.89 -12.40 10.45
C TRP A 202 -14.22 -11.65 10.55
N LEU A 203 -15.21 -12.07 9.75
CA LEU A 203 -16.53 -11.44 9.74
C LEU A 203 -17.33 -11.74 11.01
N GLU A 204 -17.18 -12.94 11.62
CA GLU A 204 -17.80 -13.27 12.90
C GLU A 204 -17.30 -12.39 14.05
N GLY A 205 -16.01 -12.03 14.04
CA GLY A 205 -15.38 -11.15 15.03
C GLY A 205 -15.45 -9.66 14.72
N TRP A 206 -16.07 -9.27 13.59
CA TRP A 206 -16.05 -7.88 13.15
C TRP A 206 -17.03 -7.00 13.93
N GLU A 207 -16.50 -6.05 14.68
CA GLU A 207 -17.29 -5.02 15.34
C GLU A 207 -17.58 -3.86 14.37
N ASP A 208 -18.88 -3.57 14.15
CA ASP A 208 -19.28 -2.44 13.31
C ASP A 208 -19.06 -1.12 14.02
N LYS A 209 -18.28 -0.25 13.38
CA LYS A 209 -18.13 1.14 13.80
C LYS A 209 -18.77 2.05 12.77
N PRO A 210 -19.64 2.99 13.16
CA PRO A 210 -20.33 3.88 12.22
C PRO A 210 -19.39 4.66 11.30
N GLU A 211 -18.19 5.00 11.78
CA GLU A 211 -17.17 5.73 11.04
C GLU A 211 -16.49 4.91 9.95
N ASP A 212 -16.47 3.57 10.03
CA ASP A 212 -15.75 2.71 9.08
C ASP A 212 -16.28 2.85 7.66
N ALA A 213 -17.61 2.97 7.50
CA ALA A 213 -18.22 3.14 6.19
C ALA A 213 -17.83 4.49 5.53
N ALA A 214 -17.63 5.53 6.33
CA ALA A 214 -17.23 6.87 5.85
C ALA A 214 -15.76 6.93 5.41
N ARG A 215 -14.95 5.96 5.80
CA ARG A 215 -13.53 5.88 5.38
C ARG A 215 -13.39 5.51 3.91
N LEU A 216 -14.34 4.79 3.32
CA LEU A 216 -14.32 4.42 1.90
C LEU A 216 -14.72 5.63 1.04
N THR A 217 -13.74 6.38 0.56
CA THR A 217 -13.95 7.59 -0.24
C THR A 217 -13.64 7.41 -1.72
N THR A 218 -12.84 6.40 -2.06
CA THR A 218 -12.37 6.19 -3.44
C THR A 218 -12.27 4.70 -3.74
N ARG A 219 -12.80 4.29 -4.89
CA ARG A 219 -12.79 2.92 -5.38
C ARG A 219 -12.21 2.90 -6.79
N VAL A 220 -10.94 2.54 -6.93
CA VAL A 220 -10.25 2.52 -8.22
C VAL A 220 -10.58 1.23 -8.98
N PRO A 221 -11.29 1.27 -10.12
CA PRO A 221 -11.54 0.10 -10.94
C PRO A 221 -10.22 -0.44 -11.50
N CYS A 222 -9.83 -1.66 -11.14
CA CYS A 222 -8.54 -2.23 -11.52
C CYS A 222 -8.56 -3.76 -11.69
N ALA A 223 -9.75 -4.34 -11.90
CA ALA A 223 -9.94 -5.79 -12.02
C ALA A 223 -9.08 -6.42 -13.13
N ASP A 224 -8.84 -5.71 -14.23
CA ASP A 224 -8.01 -6.19 -15.34
C ASP A 224 -6.55 -6.44 -14.94
N TRP A 225 -6.09 -5.80 -13.87
CA TRP A 225 -4.71 -5.91 -13.33
C TRP A 225 -4.60 -6.82 -12.11
N PHE A 226 -5.66 -7.51 -11.70
CA PHE A 226 -5.58 -8.45 -10.56
C PHE A 226 -4.60 -9.59 -10.78
N ALA A 227 -4.46 -10.09 -12.04
CA ALA A 227 -3.45 -11.07 -12.35
C ALA A 227 -2.02 -10.50 -12.19
N THR A 228 -1.79 -9.26 -12.60
CA THR A 228 -0.50 -8.56 -12.44
C THR A 228 -0.17 -8.37 -10.95
N ARG A 229 -1.16 -7.96 -10.13
CA ARG A 229 -1.04 -7.90 -8.66
C ARG A 229 -0.60 -9.24 -8.07
N ASP A 230 -1.28 -10.32 -8.44
CA ASP A 230 -1.00 -11.65 -7.91
C ASP A 230 0.38 -12.16 -8.32
N GLU A 231 0.84 -11.87 -9.54
CA GLU A 231 2.19 -12.21 -9.98
C GLU A 231 3.26 -11.39 -9.24
N ALA A 232 3.01 -10.11 -8.96
CA ALA A 232 3.89 -9.29 -8.15
C ALA A 232 3.95 -9.80 -6.70
N LEU A 233 2.81 -10.16 -6.12
CA LEU A 233 2.74 -10.72 -4.78
C LEU A 233 3.49 -12.06 -4.67
N LYS A 234 3.37 -12.94 -5.68
CA LYS A 234 4.13 -14.21 -5.76
C LYS A 234 5.64 -14.01 -5.93
N ALA A 235 6.08 -12.86 -6.45
CA ALA A 235 7.50 -12.54 -6.54
C ALA A 235 8.14 -12.37 -5.15
N HIS A 236 7.36 -12.01 -4.12
CA HIS A 236 7.77 -11.99 -2.72
C HIS A 236 7.69 -13.39 -2.10
N ALA A 237 8.41 -14.33 -2.72
CA ALA A 237 8.30 -15.75 -2.42
C ALA A 237 8.62 -16.12 -0.97
N THR A 238 9.47 -15.34 -0.27
CA THR A 238 9.76 -15.57 1.16
C THR A 238 8.58 -15.21 2.06
N GLN A 239 7.71 -14.28 1.64
CA GLN A 239 6.61 -13.72 2.42
C GLN A 239 5.25 -14.31 2.05
N ILE A 240 5.17 -14.98 0.90
CA ILE A 240 3.90 -15.48 0.36
C ILE A 240 3.99 -16.98 0.16
N ASP A 241 3.11 -17.69 0.84
CA ASP A 241 2.82 -19.08 0.51
C ASP A 241 1.96 -19.11 -0.77
N PRO A 242 2.44 -19.70 -1.89
CA PRO A 242 1.68 -19.75 -3.14
C PRO A 242 0.38 -20.56 -3.03
N ASP A 243 0.27 -21.45 -2.05
CA ASP A 243 -0.92 -22.23 -1.74
C ASP A 243 -1.73 -21.62 -0.57
N GLY A 244 -1.33 -20.44 -0.12
CA GLY A 244 -1.90 -19.74 1.02
C GLY A 244 -3.20 -18.98 0.74
N ARG A 245 -3.75 -18.39 1.80
CA ARG A 245 -5.06 -17.70 1.80
C ARG A 245 -5.18 -16.55 0.80
N TRP A 246 -4.06 -15.92 0.37
CA TRP A 246 -4.07 -14.82 -0.58
C TRP A 246 -4.68 -15.19 -1.94
N PHE A 247 -4.49 -16.44 -2.38
CA PHE A 247 -4.93 -16.91 -3.69
C PHE A 247 -6.16 -17.85 -3.61
N HIS A 248 -6.76 -17.96 -2.43
CA HIS A 248 -7.89 -18.88 -2.20
C HIS A 248 -9.15 -18.48 -2.97
N VAL A 249 -9.43 -17.17 -3.06
CA VAL A 249 -10.56 -16.66 -3.85
C VAL A 249 -10.15 -16.57 -5.31
N PRO A 250 -10.83 -17.27 -6.25
CA PRO A 250 -10.51 -17.20 -7.66
C PRO A 250 -10.54 -15.76 -8.19
N LEU A 251 -9.64 -15.44 -9.13
CA LEU A 251 -9.58 -14.09 -9.71
C LEU A 251 -10.89 -13.65 -10.36
N GLU A 252 -11.61 -14.58 -11.01
CA GLU A 252 -12.89 -14.24 -11.64
C GLU A 252 -13.93 -13.85 -10.60
N THR A 253 -14.03 -14.61 -9.51
CA THR A 253 -14.89 -14.29 -8.37
C THR A 253 -14.56 -12.92 -7.78
N GLN A 254 -13.24 -12.60 -7.63
CA GLN A 254 -12.82 -11.28 -7.17
C GLN A 254 -13.23 -10.17 -8.14
N ARG A 255 -13.06 -10.38 -9.47
CA ARG A 255 -13.40 -9.40 -10.51
C ARG A 255 -14.90 -9.09 -10.54
N GLU A 256 -15.73 -10.09 -10.35
CA GLU A 256 -17.18 -9.92 -10.34
C GLU A 256 -17.68 -9.31 -9.04
N ALA A 257 -17.22 -9.82 -7.90
CA ALA A 257 -17.71 -9.39 -6.59
C ALA A 257 -17.17 -8.02 -6.17
N TRP A 258 -15.88 -7.73 -6.44
CA TRP A 258 -15.24 -6.49 -6.01
C TRP A 258 -14.11 -6.05 -6.97
N PRO A 259 -14.44 -5.35 -8.08
CA PRO A 259 -13.51 -5.04 -9.16
C PRO A 259 -12.55 -3.87 -8.87
N THR A 260 -12.44 -3.44 -7.61
CA THR A 260 -11.69 -2.24 -7.23
C THR A 260 -10.65 -2.51 -6.15
N GLU A 261 -9.63 -1.67 -6.11
CA GLU A 261 -8.87 -1.39 -4.89
C GLU A 261 -9.37 -0.08 -4.28
N ASP A 262 -9.40 -0.04 -2.96
CA ASP A 262 -10.15 0.97 -2.22
C ASP A 262 -9.23 1.83 -1.37
N PHE A 263 -9.62 3.11 -1.22
CA PHE A 263 -8.80 4.10 -0.56
C PHE A 263 -9.67 5.06 0.27
N GLN A 264 -9.04 5.64 1.29
CA GLN A 264 -9.55 6.77 2.05
C GLN A 264 -8.78 8.03 1.69
N LEU A 265 -9.46 9.06 1.22
CA LEU A 265 -8.85 10.37 1.03
C LEU A 265 -8.52 11.00 2.39
N ALA A 266 -7.24 11.11 2.69
CA ALA A 266 -6.76 11.68 3.95
C ALA A 266 -6.50 13.19 3.87
N ARG A 267 -5.99 13.67 2.73
CA ARG A 267 -5.73 15.10 2.46
C ARG A 267 -6.04 15.42 1.00
N SER A 268 -6.63 16.58 0.76
CA SER A 268 -6.82 17.14 -0.58
C SER A 268 -6.60 18.64 -0.56
N LEU A 269 -5.83 19.14 -1.50
CA LEU A 269 -5.65 20.57 -1.79
C LEU A 269 -6.37 20.99 -3.08
N VAL A 270 -7.11 20.06 -3.68
CA VAL A 270 -7.99 20.29 -4.84
C VAL A 270 -9.43 20.00 -4.45
N PRO A 271 -10.42 20.53 -5.19
CA PRO A 271 -11.81 20.23 -4.95
C PRO A 271 -12.08 18.71 -4.97
N VAL A 272 -12.89 18.26 -4.04
CA VAL A 272 -13.36 16.87 -3.92
C VAL A 272 -14.80 16.82 -4.42
N GLY A 273 -15.12 15.89 -5.29
CA GLY A 273 -16.46 15.67 -5.80
C GLY A 273 -17.43 15.15 -4.72
N GLU A 274 -18.70 15.11 -5.04
CA GLU A 274 -19.71 14.45 -4.20
C GLU A 274 -19.65 12.93 -4.42
N GLY A 275 -19.74 12.14 -3.33
CA GLY A 275 -19.78 10.68 -3.37
C GLY A 275 -18.41 10.02 -3.38
N ILE A 276 -18.38 8.74 -3.82
CA ILE A 276 -17.17 7.94 -3.90
C ILE A 276 -16.47 8.22 -5.23
N GLU A 277 -15.21 8.65 -5.19
CA GLU A 277 -14.37 8.85 -6.37
C GLU A 277 -13.94 7.48 -6.97
N ASP A 278 -13.64 7.45 -8.27
CA ASP A 278 -13.16 6.27 -8.99
C ASP A 278 -11.72 6.42 -9.57
N ASP A 279 -11.09 7.56 -9.28
CA ASP A 279 -9.73 7.89 -9.70
C ASP A 279 -8.99 8.66 -8.59
N LEU A 280 -7.78 8.21 -8.22
CA LEU A 280 -6.93 8.94 -7.25
C LEU A 280 -6.52 10.33 -7.77
N PHE A 281 -6.59 10.56 -9.08
CA PHE A 281 -6.29 11.84 -9.73
C PHE A 281 -7.52 12.72 -9.97
N ALA A 282 -8.69 12.36 -9.41
CA ALA A 282 -9.89 13.20 -9.50
C ALA A 282 -9.60 14.62 -8.99
N GLY A 283 -9.95 15.64 -9.80
CA GLY A 283 -9.65 17.05 -9.52
C GLY A 283 -8.18 17.47 -9.68
N VAL A 284 -7.26 16.52 -9.93
CA VAL A 284 -5.82 16.79 -10.21
C VAL A 284 -5.54 16.87 -11.70
N ARG A 285 -6.10 15.93 -12.47
CA ARG A 285 -6.07 16.00 -13.94
C ARG A 285 -7.02 17.10 -14.39
N PRO A 286 -6.65 17.92 -15.44
CA PRO A 286 -7.63 18.81 -16.02
C PRO A 286 -8.81 17.97 -16.54
N ASP A 287 -10.04 18.44 -16.27
CA ASP A 287 -11.22 17.82 -16.84
C ASP A 287 -11.03 17.63 -18.33
N THR A 288 -11.00 16.41 -18.80
CA THR A 288 -11.14 16.13 -20.22
C THR A 288 -12.57 16.52 -20.58
N ALA A 289 -12.73 17.80 -20.96
CA ALA A 289 -13.99 18.28 -21.50
C ALA A 289 -14.41 17.28 -22.57
N THR A 290 -15.55 16.65 -22.37
CA THR A 290 -16.25 15.87 -23.38
C THR A 290 -16.31 16.75 -24.63
N THR A 291 -15.44 16.49 -25.58
CA THR A 291 -15.59 17.03 -26.91
C THR A 291 -16.82 16.39 -27.50
N ASP A 292 -17.95 17.05 -27.25
CA ASP A 292 -19.22 16.78 -27.91
C ASP A 292 -18.98 17.07 -29.38
N VAL A 293 -18.60 16.04 -30.12
CA VAL A 293 -18.58 16.08 -31.58
C VAL A 293 -20.04 16.03 -32.00
N SER A 294 -20.72 17.17 -31.87
CA SER A 294 -21.98 17.41 -32.58
C SER A 294 -21.67 17.28 -34.07
N ARG A 295 -21.98 16.12 -34.62
CA ARG A 295 -22.14 15.94 -36.07
C ARG A 295 -23.21 16.89 -36.53
N SER A 296 -22.80 18.00 -37.10
CA SER A 296 -23.66 18.77 -38.02
C SER A 296 -23.67 18.03 -39.33
N ALA A 297 -24.87 17.68 -39.76
CA ALA A 297 -25.23 17.07 -41.03
C ALA A 297 -24.84 17.93 -42.25
#